data_2fad94126fec605326bf8c606d3d6a7e
#
_entry.id   2fad94126fec605326bf8c606d3d6a7e
#
_cell.length_a   1.000
_cell.length_b   1.000
_cell.length_c   1.000
_cell.angle_alpha   90.00
_cell.angle_beta   90.00
_cell.angle_gamma   90.00
#
_symmetry.space_group_name_H-M   'P 1'
#
loop_
_entity.id
_entity.type
_entity.pdbx_description
1 polymer ?
#
loop_
_entity_poly.entity_id
_entity_poly.type
_entity_poly.pdbx_seq_one_letter_code
_entity_poly.pdbx_strand_id
1 'polypeptide(L)'
;MTSYVIRAHDGRTDTKKFNCGHSALDDYIRRYAAQDVKRDLTRVFVATPEDDIDYLAGFFTLSAGSVDCADLPGSVARKLPHYPIPVALIGRLAVDQGFQGKGLGSILLAEACLKVKQASDSLAVVGIVVDAKDDSAAAFYRHFGFIALPGKSGRFLLPNAAFF
;
A
#
# COMPACT_ATOMS: atom_id res chain seq x y z
N MET A 1 -24.45 -3.50 1.96
CA MET A 1 -23.08 -3.11 1.55
C MET A 1 -22.43 -2.30 2.65
N THR A 2 -21.26 -2.72 3.11
CA THR A 2 -20.58 -2.02 4.20
C THR A 2 -19.88 -0.77 3.68
N SER A 3 -20.11 0.35 4.35
CA SER A 3 -19.37 1.59 4.10
C SER A 3 -18.25 1.74 5.11
N TYR A 4 -17.11 2.27 4.64
CA TYR A 4 -15.90 2.40 5.45
C TYR A 4 -15.47 3.85 5.59
N VAL A 5 -14.87 4.17 6.72
CA VAL A 5 -14.16 5.42 6.94
C VAL A 5 -12.66 5.10 6.86
N ILE A 6 -11.92 5.84 6.03
CA ILE A 6 -10.46 5.69 5.92
C ILE A 6 -9.83 6.97 6.45
N ARG A 7 -8.95 6.82 7.43
CA ARG A 7 -8.29 7.95 8.08
C ARG A 7 -6.87 7.61 8.50
N ALA A 8 -6.08 8.63 8.78
CA ALA A 8 -4.73 8.44 9.32
C ALA A 8 -4.82 7.74 10.68
N HIS A 9 -3.93 6.78 10.91
CA HIS A 9 -3.86 6.05 12.18
C HIS A 9 -3.36 6.97 13.29
N ASP A 10 -4.19 7.19 14.31
CA ASP A 10 -3.91 8.08 15.44
C ASP A 10 -3.76 7.34 16.78
N GLY A 11 -3.77 6.00 16.75
CA GLY A 11 -3.68 5.17 17.94
C GLY A 11 -5.00 4.89 18.64
N ARG A 12 -6.12 5.46 18.17
CA ARG A 12 -7.44 5.27 18.80
C ARG A 12 -8.18 4.03 18.34
N THR A 13 -7.89 3.56 17.12
CA THR A 13 -8.50 2.35 16.57
C THR A 13 -7.96 1.14 17.31
N ASP A 14 -8.85 0.24 17.73
CA ASP A 14 -8.46 -1.01 18.39
C ASP A 14 -7.84 -1.95 17.38
N THR A 15 -6.53 -2.19 17.53
CA THR A 15 -5.76 -3.07 16.64
C THR A 15 -5.60 -4.48 17.18
N LYS A 16 -5.99 -4.74 18.44
CA LYS A 16 -5.69 -6.01 19.14
C LYS A 16 -6.37 -7.20 18.49
N LYS A 17 -7.56 -7.01 17.92
CA LYS A 17 -8.33 -8.10 17.31
C LYS A 17 -8.03 -8.30 15.83
N PHE A 18 -7.23 -7.42 15.23
CA PHE A 18 -6.94 -7.50 13.80
C PHE A 18 -6.24 -8.81 13.46
N ASN A 19 -6.80 -9.52 12.49
CA ASN A 19 -6.25 -10.78 11.99
C ASN A 19 -6.51 -10.89 10.50
N CYS A 20 -5.47 -10.67 9.71
CA CYS A 20 -5.56 -10.77 8.24
C CYS A 20 -5.14 -12.15 7.71
N GLY A 21 -4.67 -13.04 8.58
CA GLY A 21 -4.14 -14.34 8.19
C GLY A 21 -2.62 -14.36 7.98
N HIS A 22 -1.94 -13.22 8.13
CA HIS A 22 -0.48 -13.09 8.03
C HIS A 22 0.05 -12.45 9.32
N SER A 23 0.72 -13.24 10.15
CA SER A 23 1.15 -12.80 11.48
C SER A 23 2.07 -11.58 11.43
N ALA A 24 2.93 -11.48 10.42
CA ALA A 24 3.85 -10.33 10.28
C ALA A 24 3.08 -9.01 10.08
N LEU A 25 1.99 -9.02 9.31
CA LEU A 25 1.14 -7.84 9.10
C LEU A 25 0.33 -7.52 10.35
N ASP A 26 -0.19 -8.53 11.02
CA ASP A 26 -0.93 -8.36 12.27
C ASP A 26 -0.03 -7.75 13.36
N ASP A 27 1.17 -8.27 13.51
CA ASP A 27 2.14 -7.76 14.46
C ASP A 27 2.54 -6.33 14.14
N TYR A 28 2.68 -6.01 12.87
CA TYR A 28 3.04 -4.66 12.46
C TYR A 28 2.03 -3.63 12.96
N ILE A 29 0.75 -3.84 12.67
CA ILE A 29 -0.28 -2.85 13.03
C ILE A 29 -0.48 -2.78 14.55
N ARG A 30 -0.26 -3.88 15.25
CA ARG A 30 -0.42 -3.92 16.70
C ARG A 30 0.75 -3.29 17.45
N ARG A 31 2.00 -3.48 16.97
CA ARG A 31 3.21 -3.21 17.76
C ARG A 31 4.10 -2.11 17.18
N TYR A 32 4.16 -1.98 15.86
CA TYR A 32 5.19 -1.16 15.22
C TYR A 32 4.65 0.09 14.53
N ALA A 33 3.41 0.05 14.05
CA ALA A 33 2.86 1.11 13.20
C ALA A 33 2.88 2.49 13.86
N ALA A 34 2.42 2.59 15.10
CA ALA A 34 2.35 3.88 15.79
C ALA A 34 3.74 4.51 15.96
N GLN A 35 4.75 3.69 16.25
CA GLN A 35 6.12 4.16 16.41
C GLN A 35 6.72 4.61 15.07
N ASP A 36 6.48 3.84 14.01
CA ASP A 36 6.94 4.20 12.66
C ASP A 36 6.34 5.52 12.19
N VAL A 37 5.07 5.77 12.49
CA VAL A 37 4.42 7.05 12.18
C VAL A 37 5.09 8.19 12.92
N LYS A 38 5.36 8.02 14.22
CA LYS A 38 6.03 9.05 15.03
C LYS A 38 7.44 9.38 14.55
N ARG A 39 8.14 8.39 13.98
CA ARG A 39 9.49 8.54 13.44
C ARG A 39 9.51 9.03 12.00
N ASP A 40 8.35 9.32 11.41
CA ASP A 40 8.23 9.74 10.01
C ASP A 40 8.76 8.70 9.00
N LEU A 41 8.76 7.43 9.37
CA LEU A 41 9.20 6.33 8.50
C LEU A 41 8.12 5.94 7.50
N THR A 42 6.85 6.09 7.90
CA THR A 42 5.71 5.75 7.06
C THR A 42 4.47 6.53 7.50
N ARG A 43 3.46 6.59 6.62
CA ARG A 43 2.10 6.98 6.99
C ARG A 43 1.22 5.74 6.97
N VAL A 44 0.39 5.59 7.98
CA VAL A 44 -0.53 4.46 8.12
C VAL A 44 -1.95 4.97 8.05
N PHE A 45 -2.75 4.36 7.19
CA PHE A 45 -4.16 4.68 7.03
C PHE A 45 -4.99 3.46 7.39
N VAL A 46 -6.00 3.67 8.22
CA VAL A 46 -6.87 2.61 8.73
C VAL A 46 -8.27 2.75 8.15
N ALA A 47 -8.90 1.62 7.85
CA ALA A 47 -10.29 1.54 7.42
C ALA A 47 -11.11 0.92 8.53
N THR A 48 -12.20 1.59 8.90
CA THR A 48 -13.14 1.09 9.89
C THR A 48 -14.55 1.16 9.31
N PRO A 49 -15.45 0.22 9.69
CA PRO A 49 -16.86 0.36 9.29
C PRO A 49 -17.46 1.66 9.83
N GLU A 50 -18.34 2.28 9.08
CA GLU A 50 -19.02 3.51 9.54
C GLU A 50 -19.80 3.31 10.83
N ASP A 51 -20.37 2.13 11.02
CA ASP A 51 -21.17 1.79 12.19
C ASP A 51 -20.36 1.23 13.37
N ASP A 52 -19.04 1.07 13.18
CA ASP A 52 -18.13 0.58 14.22
C ASP A 52 -16.73 1.18 14.01
N ILE A 53 -16.59 2.45 14.31
CA ILE A 53 -15.39 3.25 14.01
C ILE A 53 -14.15 2.84 14.82
N ASP A 54 -14.29 1.99 15.82
CA ASP A 54 -13.17 1.49 16.60
C ASP A 54 -12.63 0.16 16.07
N TYR A 55 -13.37 -0.53 15.20
CA TYR A 55 -12.97 -1.82 14.66
C TYR A 55 -12.09 -1.67 13.42
N LEU A 56 -10.88 -2.19 13.49
CA LEU A 56 -9.95 -2.17 12.36
C LEU A 56 -10.33 -3.24 11.34
N ALA A 57 -10.85 -2.81 10.19
CA ALA A 57 -11.23 -3.71 9.09
C ALA A 57 -10.07 -3.91 8.11
N GLY A 58 -9.21 -2.92 7.94
CA GLY A 58 -8.05 -3.00 7.05
C GLY A 58 -7.15 -1.80 7.21
N PHE A 59 -5.95 -1.89 6.61
CA PHE A 59 -5.01 -0.77 6.62
C PHE A 59 -4.05 -0.84 5.45
N PHE A 60 -3.42 0.28 5.15
CA PHE A 60 -2.27 0.33 4.24
C PHE A 60 -1.25 1.34 4.74
N THR A 61 -0.02 1.20 4.27
CA THR A 61 1.06 2.11 4.61
C THR A 61 1.63 2.76 3.35
N LEU A 62 2.01 4.03 3.46
CA LEU A 62 2.66 4.78 2.39
C LEU A 62 3.98 5.35 2.88
N SER A 63 5.01 5.15 2.08
CA SER A 63 6.35 5.71 2.32
C SER A 63 6.98 6.17 1.02
N ALA A 64 8.00 7.01 1.11
CA ALA A 64 8.86 7.32 -0.01
C ALA A 64 9.88 6.19 -0.18
N GLY A 65 10.22 5.89 -1.41
CA GLY A 65 11.22 4.88 -1.73
C GLY A 65 11.94 5.21 -3.02
N SER A 66 12.86 4.34 -3.40
CA SER A 66 13.53 4.42 -4.69
C SER A 66 13.73 3.02 -5.26
N VAL A 67 13.87 2.96 -6.58
CA VAL A 67 14.24 1.73 -7.29
C VAL A 67 15.39 2.04 -8.23
N ASP A 68 16.23 1.05 -8.50
CA ASP A 68 17.28 1.20 -9.49
C ASP A 68 16.70 1.05 -10.90
N CYS A 69 17.18 1.84 -11.84
CA CYS A 69 16.72 1.78 -13.22
C CYS A 69 16.86 0.37 -13.80
N ALA A 70 17.92 -0.37 -13.41
CA ALA A 70 18.16 -1.74 -13.85
C ALA A 70 17.06 -2.72 -13.39
N ASP A 71 16.32 -2.40 -12.32
CA ASP A 71 15.26 -3.25 -11.78
C ASP A 71 13.89 -2.95 -12.40
N LEU A 72 13.82 -1.96 -13.30
CA LEU A 72 12.58 -1.57 -13.97
C LEU A 72 12.37 -2.33 -15.28
N PRO A 73 11.12 -2.50 -15.72
CA PRO A 73 10.85 -3.03 -17.07
C PRO A 73 11.54 -2.17 -18.13
N GLY A 74 12.05 -2.80 -19.19
CA GLY A 74 12.78 -2.10 -20.25
C GLY A 74 12.00 -0.96 -20.88
N SER A 75 10.69 -1.09 -21.01
CA SER A 75 9.81 -0.05 -21.54
C SER A 75 9.79 1.21 -20.67
N VAL A 76 9.97 1.07 -19.37
CA VAL A 76 10.03 2.18 -18.41
C VAL A 76 11.46 2.68 -18.28
N ALA A 77 12.42 1.76 -18.14
CA ALA A 77 13.83 2.07 -17.91
C ALA A 77 14.45 2.92 -19.02
N ARG A 78 14.06 2.69 -20.28
CA ARG A 78 14.61 3.41 -21.44
C ARG A 78 14.37 4.92 -21.40
N LYS A 79 13.37 5.36 -20.67
CA LYS A 79 12.99 6.78 -20.58
C LYS A 79 13.56 7.45 -19.35
N LEU A 80 14.31 6.73 -18.52
CA LEU A 80 14.76 7.20 -17.22
C LEU A 80 16.29 7.21 -17.10
N PRO A 81 16.84 8.11 -16.29
CA PRO A 81 18.28 8.15 -16.02
C PRO A 81 18.71 6.98 -15.15
N HIS A 82 20.04 6.78 -15.05
CA HIS A 82 20.64 5.65 -14.32
C HIS A 82 20.90 5.91 -12.83
N TYR A 83 20.33 6.95 -12.25
CA TYR A 83 20.38 7.16 -10.80
C TYR A 83 19.11 6.61 -10.14
N PRO A 84 19.04 6.50 -8.79
CA PRO A 84 17.87 5.99 -8.10
C PRO A 84 16.60 6.75 -8.47
N ILE A 85 15.54 6.02 -8.77
CA ILE A 85 14.29 6.57 -9.28
C ILE A 85 13.28 6.66 -8.12
N PRO A 86 12.69 7.85 -7.86
CA PRO A 86 11.75 8.01 -6.75
C PRO A 86 10.43 7.33 -7.03
N VAL A 87 9.92 6.63 -6.03
CA VAL A 87 8.61 5.94 -6.08
C VAL A 87 7.87 6.16 -4.76
N ALA A 88 6.56 6.01 -4.81
CA ALA A 88 5.76 5.82 -3.61
C ALA A 88 5.70 4.32 -3.31
N LEU A 89 5.89 3.94 -2.06
CA LEU A 89 5.87 2.54 -1.64
C LEU A 89 4.63 2.28 -0.80
N ILE A 90 3.77 1.35 -1.26
CA ILE A 90 2.77 0.73 -0.42
C ILE A 90 3.48 -0.47 0.22
N GLY A 91 4.00 -0.26 1.42
CA GLY A 91 4.77 -1.29 2.11
C GLY A 91 3.91 -2.43 2.61
N ARG A 92 2.67 -2.09 3.01
CA ARG A 92 1.73 -3.06 3.55
C ARG A 92 0.31 -2.69 3.13
N LEU A 93 -0.49 -3.71 2.86
CA LEU A 93 -1.92 -3.57 2.61
C LEU A 93 -2.58 -4.86 3.09
N ALA A 94 -3.49 -4.76 4.04
CA ALA A 94 -4.07 -5.91 4.69
C ALA A 94 -5.54 -5.69 5.04
N VAL A 95 -6.34 -6.76 4.97
CA VAL A 95 -7.77 -6.78 5.29
C VAL A 95 -8.00 -7.86 6.34
N ASP A 96 -8.73 -7.52 7.41
CA ASP A 96 -9.15 -8.45 8.45
C ASP A 96 -9.98 -9.58 7.85
N GLN A 97 -9.79 -10.80 8.33
CA GLN A 97 -10.47 -11.99 7.80
C GLN A 97 -11.99 -11.84 7.75
N GLY A 98 -12.57 -11.15 8.74
CA GLY A 98 -14.00 -10.87 8.77
C GLY A 98 -14.50 -9.96 7.66
N PHE A 99 -13.59 -9.26 6.97
CA PHE A 99 -13.92 -8.30 5.90
C PHE A 99 -13.34 -8.68 4.55
N GLN A 100 -12.67 -9.82 4.44
CA GLN A 100 -12.12 -10.30 3.16
C GLN A 100 -13.25 -10.76 2.24
N GLY A 101 -12.99 -10.69 0.92
CA GLY A 101 -13.95 -11.11 -0.08
C GLY A 101 -15.10 -10.13 -0.31
N LYS A 102 -15.04 -8.92 0.24
CA LYS A 102 -16.11 -7.91 0.17
C LYS A 102 -15.66 -6.62 -0.53
N GLY A 103 -14.50 -6.63 -1.19
CA GLY A 103 -14.02 -5.50 -1.97
C GLY A 103 -13.21 -4.46 -1.19
N LEU A 104 -12.96 -4.65 0.10
CA LEU A 104 -12.21 -3.66 0.89
C LEU A 104 -10.77 -3.51 0.42
N GLY A 105 -10.11 -4.58 -0.01
CA GLY A 105 -8.76 -4.51 -0.56
C GLY A 105 -8.67 -3.56 -1.74
N SER A 106 -9.64 -3.63 -2.65
CA SER A 106 -9.72 -2.72 -3.81
C SER A 106 -9.96 -1.27 -3.39
N ILE A 107 -10.79 -1.05 -2.37
CA ILE A 107 -11.05 0.28 -1.82
C ILE A 107 -9.78 0.86 -1.20
N LEU A 108 -9.03 0.07 -0.44
CA LEU A 108 -7.76 0.49 0.16
C LEU A 108 -6.73 0.84 -0.91
N LEU A 109 -6.61 0.02 -1.95
CA LEU A 109 -5.67 0.27 -3.04
C LEU A 109 -6.03 1.55 -3.80
N ALA A 110 -7.32 1.75 -4.11
CA ALA A 110 -7.77 2.96 -4.79
C ALA A 110 -7.49 4.21 -3.94
N GLU A 111 -7.71 4.14 -2.65
CA GLU A 111 -7.44 5.25 -1.74
C GLU A 111 -5.94 5.55 -1.64
N ALA A 112 -5.10 4.52 -1.61
CA ALA A 112 -3.65 4.69 -1.63
C ALA A 112 -3.20 5.38 -2.92
N CYS A 113 -3.70 4.95 -4.06
CA CYS A 113 -3.40 5.57 -5.35
C CYS A 113 -3.84 7.05 -5.39
N LEU A 114 -5.01 7.36 -4.86
CA LEU A 114 -5.51 8.73 -4.79
C LEU A 114 -4.59 9.61 -3.94
N LYS A 115 -4.14 9.11 -2.79
CA LYS A 115 -3.22 9.85 -1.92
C LYS A 115 -1.86 10.10 -2.60
N VAL A 116 -1.35 9.12 -3.32
CA VAL A 116 -0.10 9.28 -4.07
C VAL A 116 -0.28 10.32 -5.18
N LYS A 117 -1.38 10.28 -5.90
CA LYS A 117 -1.69 11.28 -6.94
C LYS A 117 -1.72 12.69 -6.36
N GLN A 118 -2.39 12.88 -5.22
CA GLN A 118 -2.44 14.17 -4.54
C GLN A 118 -1.06 14.63 -4.08
N ALA A 119 -0.26 13.73 -3.51
CA ALA A 119 1.09 14.05 -3.04
C ALA A 119 2.04 14.39 -4.20
N SER A 120 1.81 13.82 -5.38
CA SER A 120 2.67 14.02 -6.55
C SER A 120 2.66 15.45 -7.09
N ASP A 121 1.70 16.27 -6.69
CA ASP A 121 1.71 17.70 -7.01
C ASP A 121 2.85 18.45 -6.32
N SER A 122 3.34 17.90 -5.22
CA SER A 122 4.40 18.54 -4.41
C SER A 122 5.65 17.70 -4.27
N LEU A 123 5.55 16.39 -4.50
CA LEU A 123 6.66 15.46 -4.34
C LEU A 123 6.69 14.50 -5.52
N ALA A 124 7.78 14.54 -6.29
CA ALA A 124 7.87 13.76 -7.52
C ALA A 124 8.06 12.27 -7.25
N VAL A 125 7.24 11.45 -7.90
CA VAL A 125 7.38 9.99 -7.97
C VAL A 125 7.03 9.55 -9.38
N VAL A 126 7.65 8.47 -9.86
CA VAL A 126 7.36 7.92 -11.19
C VAL A 126 6.25 6.88 -11.17
N GLY A 127 5.87 6.40 -10.00
CA GLY A 127 4.84 5.39 -9.84
C GLY A 127 4.76 4.87 -8.43
N ILE A 128 3.97 3.81 -8.26
CA ILE A 128 3.72 3.15 -6.98
C ILE A 128 4.32 1.75 -7.03
N VAL A 129 5.11 1.40 -6.02
CA VAL A 129 5.70 0.07 -5.86
C VAL A 129 5.01 -0.65 -4.71
N VAL A 130 4.73 -1.93 -4.90
CA VAL A 130 4.18 -2.83 -3.88
C VAL A 130 5.01 -4.11 -3.82
N ASP A 131 5.06 -4.72 -2.64
CA ASP A 131 5.59 -6.06 -2.44
C ASP A 131 4.42 -6.99 -2.12
N ALA A 132 4.20 -7.99 -2.98
CA ALA A 132 3.13 -8.97 -2.77
C ALA A 132 3.56 -9.97 -1.71
N LYS A 133 2.71 -10.19 -0.71
CA LYS A 133 2.99 -11.09 0.41
C LYS A 133 2.85 -12.57 0.03
N ASP A 134 2.10 -12.86 -1.05
CA ASP A 134 1.84 -14.20 -1.55
C ASP A 134 1.34 -14.16 -3.00
N ASP A 135 1.06 -15.32 -3.60
CA ASP A 135 0.59 -15.41 -4.98
C ASP A 135 -0.79 -14.78 -5.16
N SER A 136 -1.65 -14.86 -4.15
CA SER A 136 -2.97 -14.23 -4.18
C SER A 136 -2.85 -12.72 -4.25
N ALA A 137 -1.97 -12.13 -3.46
CA ALA A 137 -1.70 -10.69 -3.51
C ALA A 137 -1.09 -10.30 -4.86
N ALA A 138 -0.17 -11.10 -5.40
CA ALA A 138 0.41 -10.86 -6.72
C ALA A 138 -0.66 -10.80 -7.80
N ALA A 139 -1.59 -11.76 -7.81
CA ALA A 139 -2.71 -11.77 -8.75
C ALA A 139 -3.61 -10.54 -8.59
N PHE A 140 -3.85 -10.13 -7.36
CA PHE A 140 -4.63 -8.93 -7.04
C PHE A 140 -3.97 -7.68 -7.64
N TYR A 141 -2.67 -7.50 -7.45
CA TYR A 141 -1.97 -6.33 -7.99
C TYR A 141 -1.91 -6.35 -9.53
N ARG A 142 -1.67 -7.52 -10.14
CA ARG A 142 -1.71 -7.64 -11.61
C ARG A 142 -3.08 -7.28 -12.18
N HIS A 143 -4.14 -7.67 -11.50
CA HIS A 143 -5.52 -7.34 -11.93
C HIS A 143 -5.72 -5.82 -12.01
N PHE A 144 -5.07 -5.04 -11.14
CA PHE A 144 -5.17 -3.58 -11.14
C PHE A 144 -4.12 -2.89 -12.03
N GLY A 145 -3.38 -3.65 -12.84
CA GLY A 145 -2.47 -3.09 -13.83
C GLY A 145 -1.03 -2.93 -13.36
N PHE A 146 -0.69 -3.43 -12.17
CA PHE A 146 0.70 -3.44 -11.72
C PHE A 146 1.50 -4.43 -12.55
N ILE A 147 2.74 -4.05 -12.88
CA ILE A 147 3.69 -4.86 -13.65
C ILE A 147 4.80 -5.39 -12.76
N ALA A 148 5.16 -6.66 -12.96
CA ALA A 148 6.24 -7.28 -12.20
C ALA A 148 7.58 -6.60 -12.50
N LEU A 149 8.37 -6.33 -11.47
CA LEU A 149 9.73 -5.82 -11.62
C LEU A 149 10.67 -6.99 -11.87
N PRO A 150 11.50 -6.93 -12.93
CA PRO A 150 12.38 -8.06 -13.28
C PRO A 150 13.50 -8.29 -12.26
N GLY A 151 13.88 -7.24 -11.51
CA GLY A 151 14.99 -7.33 -10.57
C GLY A 151 14.66 -7.93 -9.21
N LYS A 152 13.37 -8.01 -8.84
CA LYS A 152 12.96 -8.54 -7.54
C LYS A 152 11.68 -9.34 -7.63
N SER A 153 11.75 -10.60 -7.19
CA SER A 153 10.56 -11.46 -7.12
C SER A 153 9.52 -10.88 -6.16
N GLY A 154 8.26 -10.85 -6.58
CA GLY A 154 7.15 -10.38 -5.76
C GLY A 154 6.98 -8.86 -5.71
N ARG A 155 7.84 -8.10 -6.37
CA ARG A 155 7.73 -6.64 -6.41
C ARG A 155 7.08 -6.19 -7.71
N PHE A 156 6.16 -5.24 -7.61
CA PHE A 156 5.36 -4.74 -8.73
C PHE A 156 5.36 -3.21 -8.76
N LEU A 157 5.20 -2.66 -9.96
CA LEU A 157 5.13 -1.21 -10.20
C LEU A 157 3.83 -0.86 -10.93
N LEU A 158 3.17 0.20 -10.48
CA LEU A 158 2.13 0.88 -11.24
C LEU A 158 2.67 2.24 -11.68
N PRO A 159 3.00 2.41 -12.99
CA PRO A 159 3.50 3.70 -13.47
C PRO A 159 2.44 4.80 -13.39
N ASN A 160 2.87 6.05 -13.28
CA ASN A 160 1.95 7.20 -13.21
C ASN A 160 0.94 7.23 -14.36
N ALA A 161 1.37 6.89 -15.57
CA ALA A 161 0.51 6.89 -16.74
C ALA A 161 -0.71 5.97 -16.61
N ALA A 162 -0.67 5.01 -15.69
CA ALA A 162 -1.75 4.05 -15.48
C ALA A 162 -2.87 4.58 -14.56
N PHE A 163 -2.62 5.66 -13.79
CA PHE A 163 -3.61 6.15 -12.81
C PHE A 163 -3.63 7.68 -12.63
N PHE A 164 -2.80 8.43 -13.34
CA PHE A 164 -2.79 9.90 -13.32
C PHE A 164 -3.60 10.49 -14.48
#